data_539d9f8d001515a5b573ba33c19a259b
#
_entry.id   539d9f8d001515a5b573ba33c19a259b
#
_cell.length_a   1.000
_cell.length_b   1.000
_cell.length_c   1.000
_cell.angle_alpha   90.00
_cell.angle_beta   90.00
_cell.angle_gamma   90.00
#
_symmetry.space_group_name_H-M   'P 1'
#
loop_
_entity.id
_entity.type
_entity.pdbx_description
1 polymer ?
#
loop_
_entity_poly.entity_id
_entity_poly.type
_entity_poly.pdbx_seq_one_letter_code
_entity_poly.pdbx_strand_id
1 'polypeptide(L)'
;MNCFTTLAALLALVLGVGCGKQASSDGESPLGFARDIKGIMSRYCFECHGVEHKEAELDLRTVESILAGGESGAAIVPGKPDESILFEMIHDEQMPPEGKMPGADDIERVRQWIASGAKP
;
A
#
# COMPACT_ATOMS: atom_id res chain seq x y z
N MET A 1 38.24 -39.85 -59.89
CA MET A 1 38.28 -38.47 -60.37
C MET A 1 37.26 -37.72 -59.48
N ASN A 2 37.81 -36.72 -58.84
CA ASN A 2 37.14 -35.65 -58.07
C ASN A 2 36.36 -35.99 -56.81
N CYS A 3 37.13 -35.96 -55.78
CA CYS A 3 36.77 -35.79 -54.39
C CYS A 3 36.29 -34.34 -54.15
N PHE A 4 35.04 -34.15 -53.64
CA PHE A 4 34.65 -32.88 -53.03
C PHE A 4 34.24 -33.15 -51.61
N THR A 5 35.15 -32.85 -50.76
CA THR A 5 34.95 -32.80 -49.29
C THR A 5 34.19 -31.55 -48.95
N THR A 6 32.95 -31.66 -48.58
CA THR A 6 32.20 -30.53 -48.01
C THR A 6 32.32 -30.56 -46.51
N LEU A 7 33.03 -29.59 -46.02
CA LEU A 7 33.21 -29.31 -44.60
C LEU A 7 31.93 -28.67 -44.05
N ALA A 8 31.15 -29.41 -43.27
CA ALA A 8 29.99 -28.91 -42.59
C ALA A 8 30.44 -28.18 -41.30
N ALA A 9 30.36 -26.85 -41.32
CA ALA A 9 30.56 -26.03 -40.15
C ALA A 9 29.32 -26.12 -39.25
N LEU A 10 29.48 -26.78 -38.12
CA LEU A 10 28.50 -26.80 -37.05
C LEU A 10 28.53 -25.45 -36.32
N LEU A 11 27.55 -24.59 -36.61
CA LEU A 11 27.31 -23.37 -35.88
C LEU A 11 26.54 -23.72 -34.59
N ALA A 12 27.28 -23.80 -33.49
CA ALA A 12 26.65 -23.95 -32.15
C ALA A 12 25.97 -22.66 -31.76
N LEU A 13 24.65 -22.64 -31.87
CA LEU A 13 23.78 -21.56 -31.36
C LEU A 13 23.71 -21.71 -29.85
N VAL A 14 24.52 -20.93 -29.11
CA VAL A 14 24.38 -20.81 -27.65
C VAL A 14 23.16 -19.96 -27.36
N LEU A 15 22.05 -20.61 -27.09
CA LEU A 15 20.86 -19.97 -26.50
C LEU A 15 21.21 -19.60 -25.05
N GLY A 16 21.60 -18.36 -24.84
CA GLY A 16 21.71 -17.77 -23.52
C GLY A 16 20.31 -17.71 -22.88
N VAL A 17 20.06 -18.65 -21.98
CA VAL A 17 18.90 -18.55 -21.07
C VAL A 17 19.22 -17.41 -20.11
N GLY A 18 18.75 -16.21 -20.47
CA GLY A 18 18.70 -15.09 -19.57
C GLY A 18 17.72 -15.44 -18.45
N CYS A 19 18.26 -15.74 -17.26
CA CYS A 19 17.48 -15.85 -16.04
C CYS A 19 16.97 -14.46 -15.69
N GLY A 20 15.90 -14.04 -16.34
CA GLY A 20 15.13 -12.89 -15.97
C GLY A 20 14.53 -13.19 -14.61
N LYS A 21 15.02 -12.50 -13.57
CA LYS A 21 14.41 -12.47 -12.27
C LYS A 21 13.07 -11.79 -12.44
N GLN A 22 12.03 -12.57 -12.76
CA GLN A 22 10.66 -12.12 -12.69
C GLN A 22 10.43 -11.80 -11.21
N ALA A 23 10.28 -10.51 -10.92
CA ALA A 23 9.63 -10.09 -9.70
C ALA A 23 8.25 -10.73 -9.72
N SER A 24 8.06 -11.74 -8.91
CA SER A 24 6.77 -12.37 -8.66
C SER A 24 5.88 -11.26 -8.10
N SER A 25 5.01 -10.70 -8.92
CA SER A 25 3.80 -10.09 -8.44
C SER A 25 2.92 -11.26 -7.99
N ASP A 26 3.33 -11.88 -6.89
CA ASP A 26 2.49 -12.81 -6.17
C ASP A 26 1.20 -12.07 -5.89
N GLY A 27 0.08 -12.64 -6.32
CA GLY A 27 -1.24 -12.05 -6.25
C GLY A 27 -1.65 -11.77 -4.81
N GLU A 28 -1.00 -10.76 -4.21
CA GLU A 28 -1.35 -10.24 -2.92
C GLU A 28 -2.73 -9.59 -3.06
N SER A 29 -3.67 -10.18 -2.37
CA SER A 29 -5.03 -9.65 -2.28
C SER A 29 -4.95 -8.18 -1.87
N PRO A 30 -5.74 -7.30 -2.49
CA PRO A 30 -5.76 -5.89 -2.09
C PRO A 30 -5.88 -5.74 -0.58
N LEU A 31 -5.18 -4.76 0.00
CA LEU A 31 -5.24 -4.51 1.43
C LEU A 31 -6.68 -4.23 1.86
N GLY A 32 -7.12 -4.90 2.94
CA GLY A 32 -8.41 -4.71 3.57
C GLY A 32 -8.28 -4.00 4.92
N PHE A 33 -9.23 -3.14 5.25
CA PHE A 33 -9.22 -2.39 6.50
C PHE A 33 -9.14 -3.32 7.72
N ALA A 34 -10.06 -4.28 7.80
CA ALA A 34 -10.16 -5.16 8.96
C ALA A 34 -8.91 -5.99 9.22
N ARG A 35 -8.24 -6.44 8.16
CA ARG A 35 -7.06 -7.31 8.22
C ARG A 35 -5.77 -6.53 8.40
N ASP A 36 -5.60 -5.44 7.65
CA ASP A 36 -4.29 -4.82 7.45
C ASP A 36 -4.15 -3.44 8.10
N ILE A 37 -5.24 -2.71 8.25
CA ILE A 37 -5.24 -1.29 8.64
C ILE A 37 -5.76 -1.05 10.05
N LYS A 38 -6.80 -1.78 10.45
CA LYS A 38 -7.45 -1.58 11.75
C LYS A 38 -6.49 -1.69 12.93
N GLY A 39 -5.50 -2.59 12.85
CA GLY A 39 -4.47 -2.73 13.87
C GLY A 39 -3.55 -1.50 13.98
N ILE A 40 -3.25 -0.85 12.86
CA ILE A 40 -2.49 0.40 12.82
C ILE A 40 -3.31 1.52 13.46
N MET A 41 -4.57 1.69 13.02
CA MET A 41 -5.49 2.70 13.55
C MET A 41 -5.72 2.53 15.06
N SER A 42 -5.91 1.29 15.51
CA SER A 42 -6.07 0.98 16.94
C SER A 42 -4.87 1.39 17.79
N ARG A 43 -3.68 1.22 17.24
CA ARG A 43 -2.41 1.48 17.97
C ARG A 43 -2.09 2.97 18.09
N TYR A 44 -2.47 3.76 17.09
CA TYR A 44 -2.01 5.15 16.99
C TYR A 44 -3.14 6.19 16.99
N CYS A 45 -4.39 5.80 16.69
CA CYS A 45 -5.44 6.76 16.36
C CYS A 45 -6.68 6.66 17.25
N PHE A 46 -7.08 5.45 17.71
CA PHE A 46 -8.36 5.22 18.39
C PHE A 46 -8.48 5.88 19.74
N GLU A 47 -7.38 6.26 20.38
CA GLU A 47 -7.43 6.99 21.64
C GLU A 47 -8.15 8.34 21.48
N CYS A 48 -7.85 9.05 20.39
CA CYS A 48 -8.45 10.36 20.09
C CYS A 48 -9.57 10.29 19.05
N HIS A 49 -9.56 9.28 18.16
CA HIS A 49 -10.53 9.14 17.07
C HIS A 49 -11.27 7.79 17.15
N GLY A 50 -11.82 7.46 18.31
CA GLY A 50 -12.46 6.18 18.60
C GLY A 50 -13.79 6.29 19.38
N VAL A 51 -13.98 5.40 20.36
CA VAL A 51 -15.23 5.30 21.11
C VAL A 51 -15.37 6.42 22.13
N GLU A 52 -14.34 6.60 22.96
CA GLU A 52 -14.37 7.51 24.10
C GLU A 52 -14.20 8.97 23.66
N HIS A 53 -13.37 9.18 22.66
CA HIS A 53 -13.05 10.48 22.10
C HIS A 53 -13.24 10.48 20.60
N LYS A 54 -13.80 11.54 20.07
CA LYS A 54 -13.94 11.81 18.63
C LYS A 54 -13.48 13.23 18.35
N GLU A 55 -12.17 13.43 18.49
CA GLU A 55 -11.56 14.73 18.19
C GLU A 55 -11.90 15.13 16.75
N ALA A 56 -12.29 16.39 16.55
CA ALA A 56 -12.76 16.91 15.27
C ALA A 56 -13.96 16.11 14.67
N GLU A 57 -14.80 15.50 15.51
CA GLU A 57 -15.94 14.64 15.11
C GLU A 57 -15.53 13.44 14.22
N LEU A 58 -14.22 13.09 14.20
CA LEU A 58 -13.70 12.02 13.37
C LEU A 58 -13.63 10.67 14.11
N ASP A 59 -14.21 9.64 13.51
CA ASP A 59 -14.15 8.25 13.96
C ASP A 59 -13.40 7.40 12.94
N LEU A 60 -12.28 6.81 13.35
CA LEU A 60 -11.40 6.01 12.47
C LEU A 60 -11.59 4.50 12.61
N ARG A 61 -12.65 4.02 13.26
CA ARG A 61 -12.84 2.60 13.56
C ARG A 61 -13.40 1.78 12.41
N THR A 62 -14.06 2.41 11.45
CA THR A 62 -14.65 1.73 10.28
C THR A 62 -14.40 2.53 9.01
N VAL A 63 -14.41 1.85 7.86
CA VAL A 63 -14.26 2.51 6.56
C VAL A 63 -15.39 3.52 6.32
N GLU A 64 -16.62 3.17 6.72
CA GLU A 64 -17.78 4.05 6.58
C GLU A 64 -17.60 5.37 7.35
N SER A 65 -17.15 5.30 8.60
CA SER A 65 -16.91 6.49 9.41
C SER A 65 -15.72 7.32 8.90
N ILE A 66 -14.68 6.67 8.41
CA ILE A 66 -13.54 7.34 7.77
C ILE A 66 -13.98 8.11 6.51
N LEU A 67 -14.84 7.49 5.69
CA LEU A 67 -15.40 8.12 4.48
C LEU A 67 -16.40 9.24 4.82
N ALA A 68 -17.19 9.08 5.87
CA ALA A 68 -18.07 10.14 6.37
C ALA A 68 -17.24 11.34 6.88
N GLY A 69 -16.08 11.04 7.47
CA GLY A 69 -15.13 12.04 7.96
C GLY A 69 -15.60 12.77 9.21
N GLY A 70 -15.00 13.91 9.46
CA GLY A 70 -15.28 14.78 10.60
C GLY A 70 -15.49 16.23 10.17
N GLU A 71 -15.10 17.17 11.02
CA GLU A 71 -15.26 18.62 10.78
C GLU A 71 -14.59 19.10 9.48
N SER A 72 -13.50 18.47 9.06
CA SER A 72 -12.77 18.81 7.84
C SER A 72 -13.26 18.04 6.59
N GLY A 73 -14.37 17.30 6.71
CA GLY A 73 -14.88 16.44 5.64
C GLY A 73 -14.32 15.04 5.65
N ALA A 74 -14.42 14.32 4.53
CA ALA A 74 -13.95 12.94 4.39
C ALA A 74 -12.46 12.82 4.72
N ALA A 75 -12.10 11.85 5.56
CA ALA A 75 -10.70 11.65 5.95
C ALA A 75 -9.85 11.02 4.84
N ILE A 76 -10.47 10.30 3.92
CA ILE A 76 -9.82 9.68 2.76
C ILE A 76 -10.62 9.91 1.48
N VAL A 77 -9.89 9.89 0.35
CA VAL A 77 -10.42 9.81 -1.00
C VAL A 77 -9.95 8.47 -1.58
N PRO A 78 -10.83 7.46 -1.72
CA PRO A 78 -10.44 6.14 -2.22
C PRO A 78 -9.73 6.23 -3.58
N GLY A 79 -8.59 5.56 -3.71
CA GLY A 79 -7.73 5.61 -4.89
C GLY A 79 -6.76 6.78 -4.95
N LYS A 80 -6.85 7.73 -4.01
CA LYS A 80 -6.08 8.99 -4.05
C LYS A 80 -5.46 9.31 -2.68
N PRO A 81 -4.37 8.65 -2.31
CA PRO A 81 -3.72 8.92 -1.02
C PRO A 81 -3.27 10.37 -0.88
N ASP A 82 -2.73 10.99 -1.93
CA ASP A 82 -2.24 12.36 -1.90
C ASP A 82 -3.34 13.44 -1.80
N GLU A 83 -4.60 13.04 -1.97
CA GLU A 83 -5.78 13.90 -1.73
C GLU A 83 -6.50 13.52 -0.42
N SER A 84 -5.92 12.62 0.38
CA SER A 84 -6.51 12.09 1.61
C SER A 84 -5.90 12.77 2.83
N ILE A 85 -6.70 13.53 3.58
CA ILE A 85 -6.25 14.27 4.79
C ILE A 85 -5.61 13.31 5.80
N LEU A 86 -6.17 12.12 5.99
CA LEU A 86 -5.62 11.13 6.89
C LEU A 86 -4.17 10.76 6.54
N PHE A 87 -3.89 10.54 5.26
CA PHE A 87 -2.53 10.22 4.80
C PHE A 87 -1.59 11.41 4.98
N GLU A 88 -2.01 12.61 4.55
CA GLU A 88 -1.25 13.85 4.72
C GLU A 88 -0.83 14.06 6.19
N MET A 89 -1.78 13.93 7.13
CA MET A 89 -1.53 14.15 8.55
C MET A 89 -0.51 13.18 9.15
N ILE A 90 -0.54 11.90 8.79
CA ILE A 90 0.43 10.92 9.31
C ILE A 90 1.77 10.99 8.57
N HIS A 91 1.77 11.32 7.28
CA HIS A 91 2.98 11.48 6.47
C HIS A 91 3.79 12.69 6.90
N ASP A 92 3.12 13.80 7.18
CA ASP A 92 3.74 15.06 7.60
C ASP A 92 3.94 15.15 9.13
N GLU A 93 3.77 14.01 9.82
CA GLU A 93 3.97 13.88 11.26
C GLU A 93 3.12 14.85 12.10
N GLN A 94 1.95 15.26 11.59
CA GLN A 94 1.01 16.11 12.30
C GLN A 94 0.06 15.31 13.20
N MET A 95 -0.14 14.02 12.90
CA MET A 95 -0.94 13.07 13.69
C MET A 95 -0.20 11.77 13.91
N PRO A 96 -0.27 11.22 15.13
CA PRO A 96 -0.86 11.80 16.34
C PRO A 96 -0.06 13.00 16.85
N PRO A 97 -0.71 14.00 17.51
CA PRO A 97 -0.01 15.20 17.98
C PRO A 97 0.91 14.92 19.16
N GLU A 98 0.64 13.84 19.88
CA GLU A 98 1.41 13.36 21.03
C GLU A 98 1.55 11.84 20.96
N GLY A 99 2.57 11.31 21.62
CA GLY A 99 2.80 9.87 21.73
C GLY A 99 3.66 9.28 20.60
N LYS A 100 3.41 8.02 20.30
CA LYS A 100 4.21 7.27 19.34
C LYS A 100 3.67 7.45 17.92
N MET A 101 4.53 7.93 17.03
CA MET A 101 4.23 8.02 15.60
C MET A 101 4.18 6.65 14.91
N PRO A 102 3.31 6.47 13.90
CA PRO A 102 3.39 5.31 13.01
C PRO A 102 4.76 5.25 12.33
N GLY A 103 5.30 4.04 12.20
CA GLY A 103 6.53 3.83 11.43
C GLY A 103 6.31 3.96 9.92
N ALA A 104 7.39 4.12 9.17
CA ALA A 104 7.34 4.27 7.71
C ALA A 104 6.58 3.12 7.02
N ASP A 105 6.73 1.89 7.51
CA ASP A 105 6.01 0.72 6.95
C ASP A 105 4.50 0.80 7.20
N ASP A 106 4.09 1.27 8.38
CA ASP A 106 2.67 1.45 8.72
C ASP A 106 2.05 2.58 7.88
N ILE A 107 2.78 3.69 7.70
CA ILE A 107 2.36 4.82 6.84
C ILE A 107 2.20 4.37 5.39
N GLU A 108 3.19 3.63 4.86
CA GLU A 108 3.13 3.11 3.50
C GLU A 108 1.99 2.11 3.31
N ARG A 109 1.69 1.30 4.31
CA ARG A 109 0.56 0.37 4.28
C ARG A 109 -0.78 1.11 4.22
N VAL A 110 -0.93 2.18 4.98
CA VAL A 110 -2.11 3.06 4.88
C VAL A 110 -2.21 3.69 3.49
N ARG A 111 -1.10 4.19 2.93
CA ARG A 111 -1.05 4.74 1.58
C ARG A 111 -1.52 3.73 0.53
N GLN A 112 -1.00 2.51 0.58
CA GLN A 112 -1.36 1.43 -0.36
C GLN A 112 -2.83 1.02 -0.23
N TRP A 113 -3.35 0.94 1.01
CA TRP A 113 -4.76 0.66 1.23
C TRP A 113 -5.66 1.72 0.60
N ILE A 114 -5.37 3.01 0.79
CA ILE A 114 -6.12 4.10 0.16
C ILE A 114 -6.00 4.00 -1.37
N ALA A 115 -4.77 3.83 -1.90
CA ALA A 115 -4.51 3.73 -3.33
C ALA A 115 -5.26 2.57 -4.00
N SER A 116 -5.44 1.45 -3.30
CA SER A 116 -6.20 0.29 -3.78
C SER A 116 -7.73 0.43 -3.67
N GLY A 117 -8.22 1.58 -3.21
CA GLY A 117 -9.64 1.90 -3.13
C GLY A 117 -10.24 1.76 -1.72
N ALA A 118 -9.41 1.69 -0.69
CA ALA A 118 -9.83 1.69 0.72
C ALA A 118 -10.88 0.61 1.06
N LYS A 119 -10.61 -0.63 0.68
CA LYS A 119 -11.53 -1.75 0.90
C LYS A 119 -11.73 -2.06 2.39
N PRO A 120 -12.93 -2.52 2.80
CA PRO A 120 -13.25 -2.96 4.15
C PRO A 120 -12.36 -4.08 4.70
#